data_f45a296ca23d6d1130b9744c8cdb7eff
#
_entry.id   f45a296ca23d6d1130b9744c8cdb7eff
#
_cell.length_a   1.000
_cell.length_b   1.000
_cell.length_c   1.000
_cell.angle_alpha   90.00
_cell.angle_beta   90.00
_cell.angle_gamma   90.00
#
_symmetry.space_group_name_H-M   'P 1'
#
loop_
_entity.id
_entity.type
_entity.pdbx_description
1 polymer ?
#
loop_
_entity_poly.entity_id
_entity_poly.type
_entity_poly.pdbx_seq_one_letter_code
_entity_poly.pdbx_strand_id
1 'polypeptide(L)'
;MKKSFLALAVAALAATSIASTASATTVYDKDGTSLSVFGRVQTVFYSDKQSGVSNDEASINASARLGVDLRTQITSGIAAFARAEWDAADGNNIEDGKSDDHFKTRYLWVGLDFGQAGSLKVGKFEPAIKYAISQTDIFDDFGCAGLAGNDDKREGVVQYQWSGFGFDAIASYVFAKDNEHIDGAYEIGETADMKNTVSLAVGYTSPDVVFGPIAVRAGYEFGNFADGSYINDLGQTVYQNSFDTGLAYDDYKQFAVGVSWGSLDLGPYVAAVYQQRAFSSTKTPAATAATETYDLTVSGYEFAVGYSFANGVSVRTGYMAQNFEEDVAGGVDVDAAVVPVYANWQINPQFNVWAEARFDAGTDDNEADSNKNFDAIIGTNYGENVYSAGMRYVF
;
A
#
# COMPACT_ATOMS: atom_id res chain seq x y z
N MET A 1 23.25 -7.16 32.09
CA MET A 1 22.63 -6.09 31.31
C MET A 1 23.17 -6.06 29.87
N LYS A 2 23.15 -7.20 29.14
CA LYS A 2 23.60 -7.29 27.72
C LYS A 2 22.61 -8.03 26.80
N LYS A 3 21.36 -8.25 27.24
CA LYS A 3 20.36 -8.97 26.47
C LYS A 3 19.27 -8.09 25.88
N SER A 4 19.25 -6.78 26.13
CA SER A 4 18.15 -5.88 25.71
C SER A 4 18.36 -5.23 24.34
N PHE A 5 19.59 -5.18 23.82
CA PHE A 5 19.86 -4.53 22.53
C PHE A 5 19.56 -5.42 21.31
N LEU A 6 19.53 -6.73 21.47
CA LEU A 6 19.20 -7.65 20.36
C LEU A 6 17.70 -7.67 20.05
N ALA A 7 16.86 -7.41 21.04
CA ALA A 7 15.41 -7.36 20.88
C ALA A 7 14.93 -6.09 20.14
N LEU A 8 15.68 -4.98 20.26
CA LEU A 8 15.30 -3.72 19.61
C LEU A 8 15.58 -3.72 18.10
N ALA A 9 16.64 -4.40 17.66
CA ALA A 9 16.97 -4.50 16.23
C ALA A 9 16.01 -5.42 15.46
N VAL A 10 15.38 -6.39 16.13
CA VAL A 10 14.36 -7.27 15.51
C VAL A 10 13.02 -6.55 15.36
N ALA A 11 12.69 -5.61 16.24
CA ALA A 11 11.46 -4.81 16.15
C ALA A 11 11.49 -3.80 14.99
N ALA A 12 12.65 -3.27 14.61
CA ALA A 12 12.76 -2.32 13.49
C ALA A 12 12.56 -2.95 12.11
N LEU A 13 12.82 -4.24 11.95
CA LEU A 13 12.59 -4.99 10.71
C LEU A 13 11.10 -5.37 10.50
N ALA A 14 10.31 -5.35 11.57
CA ALA A 14 8.87 -5.65 11.54
C ALA A 14 8.02 -4.39 11.30
N ALA A 15 8.58 -3.20 11.35
CA ALA A 15 7.83 -1.94 11.34
C ALA A 15 7.25 -1.52 9.98
N THR A 16 7.45 -2.30 8.93
CA THR A 16 6.87 -2.03 7.61
C THR A 16 5.57 -2.80 7.32
N SER A 17 5.04 -3.55 8.31
CA SER A 17 3.72 -4.18 8.21
C SER A 17 3.04 -4.16 9.59
N ILE A 18 2.60 -2.98 10.02
CA ILE A 18 2.23 -2.68 11.42
C ILE A 18 0.92 -3.35 11.88
N ALA A 19 0.19 -4.05 11.07
CA ALA A 19 -1.15 -4.52 11.46
C ALA A 19 -1.24 -5.97 11.97
N SER A 20 -0.21 -6.81 11.88
CA SER A 20 -0.40 -8.24 12.18
C SER A 20 0.65 -8.94 13.05
N THR A 21 1.73 -8.28 13.44
CA THR A 21 2.82 -8.95 14.16
C THR A 21 2.67 -9.01 15.68
N ALA A 22 1.69 -8.31 16.25
CA ALA A 22 1.47 -8.29 17.71
C ALA A 22 0.96 -9.63 18.29
N SER A 23 0.55 -10.57 17.42
CA SER A 23 -0.10 -11.83 17.83
C SER A 23 0.54 -13.09 17.25
N ALA A 24 1.67 -12.98 16.54
CA ALA A 24 2.34 -14.16 15.98
C ALA A 24 2.71 -15.17 17.09
N THR A 25 2.21 -16.39 16.96
CA THR A 25 2.50 -17.47 17.90
C THR A 25 3.73 -18.24 17.44
N THR A 26 4.81 -18.19 18.23
CA THR A 26 5.99 -19.01 17.98
C THR A 26 5.64 -20.48 18.27
N VAL A 27 5.62 -21.29 17.23
CA VAL A 27 5.31 -22.74 17.33
C VAL A 27 6.55 -23.62 17.40
N TYR A 28 7.71 -23.06 17.04
CA TYR A 28 9.01 -23.72 17.16
C TYR A 28 10.08 -22.67 17.49
N ASP A 29 10.92 -22.95 18.49
CA ASP A 29 12.09 -22.16 18.83
C ASP A 29 13.15 -23.06 19.47
N LYS A 30 14.15 -23.43 18.69
CA LYS A 30 15.24 -24.27 19.12
C LYS A 30 16.51 -24.04 18.31
N ASP A 31 17.67 -24.06 18.97
CA ASP A 31 19.00 -24.03 18.37
C ASP A 31 19.19 -22.85 17.38
N GLY A 32 18.61 -21.67 17.71
CA GLY A 32 18.68 -20.47 16.91
C GLY A 32 17.76 -20.48 15.68
N THR A 33 16.86 -21.46 15.59
CA THR A 33 15.81 -21.54 14.55
C THR A 33 14.45 -21.33 15.17
N SER A 34 13.63 -20.45 14.59
CA SER A 34 12.25 -20.19 15.01
C SER A 34 11.30 -20.23 13.83
N LEU A 35 10.06 -20.67 14.13
CA LEU A 35 8.91 -20.60 13.24
C LEU A 35 7.75 -19.99 14.03
N SER A 36 7.18 -18.94 13.50
CA SER A 36 5.97 -18.34 14.03
C SER A 36 4.85 -18.44 13.01
N VAL A 37 3.65 -18.67 13.48
CA VAL A 37 2.41 -18.66 12.68
C VAL A 37 1.61 -17.44 13.11
N PHE A 38 1.07 -16.71 12.14
CA PHE A 38 0.21 -15.55 12.38
C PHE A 38 -0.93 -15.50 11.38
N GLY A 39 -1.95 -14.77 11.73
CA GLY A 39 -3.08 -14.61 10.83
C GLY A 39 -4.19 -13.79 11.44
N ARG A 40 -5.25 -13.63 10.66
CA ARG A 40 -6.48 -12.98 11.11
C ARG A 40 -7.70 -13.58 10.45
N VAL A 41 -8.82 -13.50 11.15
CA VAL A 41 -10.17 -13.69 10.62
C VAL A 41 -10.95 -12.42 10.95
N GLN A 42 -11.61 -11.84 9.98
CA GLN A 42 -12.40 -10.63 10.18
C GLN A 42 -13.73 -10.70 9.43
N THR A 43 -14.69 -9.96 9.94
CA THR A 43 -15.96 -9.69 9.26
C THR A 43 -16.22 -8.18 9.34
N VAL A 44 -16.58 -7.59 8.20
CA VAL A 44 -16.84 -6.16 8.09
C VAL A 44 -18.18 -5.94 7.41
N PHE A 45 -19.03 -5.14 8.03
CA PHE A 45 -20.21 -4.55 7.42
C PHE A 45 -19.79 -3.29 6.66
N TYR A 46 -20.29 -3.11 5.44
CA TYR A 46 -20.17 -1.90 4.62
C TYR A 46 -21.54 -1.37 4.28
N SER A 47 -21.71 -0.05 4.30
CA SER A 47 -22.97 0.62 3.94
C SER A 47 -23.21 0.72 2.45
N ASP A 48 -22.16 0.54 1.66
CA ASP A 48 -22.14 0.68 0.22
C ASP A 48 -21.93 -0.66 -0.48
N LYS A 49 -22.00 -0.61 -1.81
CA LYS A 49 -21.72 -1.74 -2.68
C LYS A 49 -20.29 -2.21 -2.50
N GLN A 50 -20.14 -3.49 -2.21
CA GLN A 50 -18.86 -4.19 -2.27
C GLN A 50 -18.89 -5.21 -3.41
N SER A 51 -17.72 -5.69 -3.81
CA SER A 51 -17.61 -6.77 -4.81
C SER A 51 -18.55 -7.92 -4.47
N GLY A 52 -19.33 -8.38 -5.44
CA GLY A 52 -20.33 -9.42 -5.26
C GLY A 52 -21.76 -8.93 -5.01
N VAL A 53 -22.00 -7.64 -4.85
CA VAL A 53 -23.33 -7.03 -4.72
C VAL A 53 -23.64 -6.21 -5.98
N SER A 54 -24.80 -6.44 -6.59
CA SER A 54 -25.14 -5.83 -7.89
C SER A 54 -25.73 -4.43 -7.80
N ASN A 55 -26.10 -3.96 -6.61
CA ASN A 55 -26.71 -2.65 -6.35
C ASN A 55 -25.96 -1.95 -5.20
N ASP A 56 -26.24 -0.67 -4.98
CA ASP A 56 -25.69 0.13 -3.89
C ASP A 56 -26.31 -0.26 -2.53
N GLU A 57 -26.26 -1.53 -2.19
CA GLU A 57 -26.82 -2.08 -0.98
C GLU A 57 -25.72 -2.43 0.01
N ALA A 58 -26.06 -2.35 1.30
CA ALA A 58 -25.16 -2.73 2.37
C ALA A 58 -24.77 -4.22 2.28
N SER A 59 -23.52 -4.50 2.60
CA SER A 59 -22.95 -5.85 2.54
C SER A 59 -22.19 -6.25 3.79
N ILE A 60 -21.98 -7.54 3.98
CA ILE A 60 -21.08 -8.08 5.01
C ILE A 60 -20.05 -8.97 4.34
N ASN A 61 -18.78 -8.58 4.48
CA ASN A 61 -17.66 -9.31 3.94
C ASN A 61 -16.88 -10.03 5.06
N ALA A 62 -16.57 -11.30 4.84
CA ALA A 62 -15.71 -12.09 5.72
C ALA A 62 -14.41 -12.41 5.00
N SER A 63 -13.27 -12.18 5.65
CA SER A 63 -11.96 -12.47 5.09
C SER A 63 -11.02 -13.11 6.10
N ALA A 64 -10.01 -13.82 5.61
CA ALA A 64 -9.00 -14.44 6.43
C ALA A 64 -7.61 -14.32 5.81
N ARG A 65 -6.60 -14.14 6.65
CA ARG A 65 -5.19 -14.20 6.29
C ARG A 65 -4.48 -15.26 7.11
N LEU A 66 -3.49 -15.88 6.50
CA LEU A 66 -2.59 -16.82 7.14
C LEU A 66 -1.16 -16.54 6.71
N GLY A 67 -0.23 -16.57 7.65
CA GLY A 67 1.19 -16.37 7.35
C GLY A 67 2.11 -17.13 8.28
N VAL A 68 3.35 -17.26 7.83
CA VAL A 68 4.45 -17.86 8.59
C VAL A 68 5.68 -16.98 8.51
N ASP A 69 6.36 -16.79 9.64
CA ASP A 69 7.67 -16.19 9.75
C ASP A 69 8.69 -17.24 10.17
N LEU A 70 9.80 -17.29 9.46
CA LEU A 70 10.90 -18.20 9.73
C LEU A 70 12.18 -17.40 9.97
N ARG A 71 12.98 -17.85 10.92
CA ARG A 71 14.32 -17.30 11.18
C ARG A 71 15.25 -18.42 11.61
N THR A 72 16.49 -18.42 11.11
CA THR A 72 17.54 -19.32 11.56
C THR A 72 18.88 -18.60 11.62
N GLN A 73 19.63 -18.84 12.70
CA GLN A 73 20.97 -18.31 12.87
C GLN A 73 21.95 -19.15 12.06
N ILE A 74 22.68 -18.52 11.12
CA ILE A 74 23.69 -19.18 10.30
C ILE A 74 25.07 -19.09 10.98
N THR A 75 25.42 -17.88 11.45
CA THR A 75 26.62 -17.60 12.21
C THR A 75 26.31 -16.62 13.34
N SER A 76 27.26 -16.29 14.19
CA SER A 76 27.04 -15.29 15.28
C SER A 76 26.63 -13.90 14.76
N GLY A 77 26.89 -13.58 13.50
CA GLY A 77 26.59 -12.27 12.89
C GLY A 77 25.61 -12.33 11.72
N ILE A 78 25.18 -13.52 11.28
CA ILE A 78 24.30 -13.68 10.09
C ILE A 78 23.15 -14.59 10.43
N ALA A 79 21.93 -14.15 10.16
CA ALA A 79 20.73 -14.98 10.19
C ALA A 79 20.02 -14.99 8.84
N ALA A 80 19.42 -16.11 8.46
CA ALA A 80 18.44 -16.16 7.39
C ALA A 80 17.03 -15.94 7.96
N PHE A 81 16.15 -15.29 7.18
CA PHE A 81 14.76 -15.10 7.55
C PHE A 81 13.87 -15.16 6.31
N ALA A 82 12.62 -15.55 6.52
CA ALA A 82 11.65 -15.63 5.41
C ALA A 82 10.24 -15.35 5.93
N ARG A 83 9.37 -14.89 5.04
CA ARG A 83 7.93 -14.74 5.28
C ARG A 83 7.17 -15.29 4.10
N ALA A 84 6.07 -15.98 4.40
CA ALA A 84 5.01 -16.25 3.45
C ALA A 84 3.67 -15.84 4.07
N GLU A 85 2.85 -15.09 3.34
CA GLU A 85 1.52 -14.65 3.76
C GLU A 85 0.55 -14.75 2.59
N TRP A 86 -0.64 -15.22 2.87
CA TRP A 86 -1.72 -15.38 1.91
C TRP A 86 -3.01 -14.75 2.42
N ASP A 87 -3.80 -14.18 1.53
CA ASP A 87 -5.24 -14.04 1.71
C ASP A 87 -5.84 -15.44 1.56
N ALA A 88 -6.22 -16.03 2.68
CA ALA A 88 -6.71 -17.41 2.75
C ALA A 88 -8.19 -17.51 2.36
N ALA A 89 -8.94 -16.44 2.56
CA ALA A 89 -10.31 -16.27 2.10
C ALA A 89 -10.58 -14.78 1.92
N ASP A 90 -11.19 -14.42 0.80
CA ASP A 90 -11.68 -13.08 0.51
C ASP A 90 -13.20 -13.18 0.29
N GLY A 91 -13.96 -12.53 1.16
CA GLY A 91 -15.42 -12.54 1.12
C GLY A 91 -16.05 -11.95 -0.13
N ASN A 92 -15.27 -11.23 -0.92
CA ASN A 92 -15.73 -10.56 -2.12
C ASN A 92 -15.93 -11.49 -3.33
N ASN A 93 -15.43 -12.73 -3.29
CA ASN A 93 -15.38 -13.63 -4.44
C ASN A 93 -16.23 -14.89 -4.32
N ILE A 94 -17.24 -14.89 -3.45
CA ILE A 94 -18.12 -16.07 -3.26
C ILE A 94 -19.15 -16.23 -4.39
N GLU A 95 -19.41 -15.20 -5.19
CA GLU A 95 -20.57 -15.17 -6.10
C GLU A 95 -20.50 -16.01 -7.36
N ASP A 96 -19.33 -16.25 -7.94
CA ASP A 96 -19.27 -16.83 -9.27
C ASP A 96 -18.99 -18.32 -9.35
N GLY A 97 -18.91 -19.02 -8.20
CA GLY A 97 -18.49 -20.42 -8.21
C GLY A 97 -17.08 -20.64 -8.79
N LYS A 98 -16.35 -19.59 -9.05
CA LYS A 98 -14.95 -19.62 -9.46
C LYS A 98 -14.09 -19.76 -8.21
N SER A 99 -13.65 -20.96 -7.96
CA SER A 99 -12.83 -21.35 -6.81
C SER A 99 -11.38 -20.85 -6.85
N ASP A 100 -11.04 -19.92 -7.76
CA ASP A 100 -9.63 -19.60 -8.06
C ASP A 100 -9.03 -18.52 -7.17
N ASP A 101 -9.79 -17.89 -6.27
CA ASP A 101 -9.34 -16.77 -5.47
C ASP A 101 -8.96 -17.11 -4.00
N HIS A 102 -8.88 -18.38 -3.68
CA HIS A 102 -8.40 -18.83 -2.38
C HIS A 102 -6.87 -18.91 -2.36
N PHE A 103 -6.27 -18.44 -1.27
CA PHE A 103 -4.81 -18.43 -1.08
C PHE A 103 -4.04 -17.56 -2.09
N LYS A 104 -4.50 -16.32 -2.30
CA LYS A 104 -3.71 -15.32 -3.03
C LYS A 104 -2.46 -14.96 -2.24
N THR A 105 -1.29 -15.04 -2.87
CA THR A 105 -0.02 -14.69 -2.24
C THR A 105 0.09 -13.18 -2.06
N ARG A 106 0.19 -12.73 -0.80
CA ARG A 106 0.46 -11.33 -0.43
C ARG A 106 1.95 -11.04 -0.32
N TYR A 107 2.63 -11.82 0.54
CA TYR A 107 4.07 -11.73 0.74
C TYR A 107 4.70 -13.09 0.53
N LEU A 108 5.81 -13.11 -0.18
CA LEU A 108 6.63 -14.32 -0.35
C LEU A 108 8.08 -13.91 -0.58
N TRP A 109 8.90 -13.97 0.46
CA TRP A 109 10.28 -13.53 0.38
C TRP A 109 11.20 -14.27 1.34
N VAL A 110 12.50 -14.27 1.00
CA VAL A 110 13.58 -14.78 1.83
C VAL A 110 14.70 -13.75 1.90
N GLY A 111 15.45 -13.72 3.00
CA GLY A 111 16.49 -12.74 3.20
C GLY A 111 17.59 -13.16 4.13
N LEU A 112 18.61 -12.31 4.22
CA LEU A 112 19.74 -12.41 5.13
C LEU A 112 19.85 -11.15 5.96
N ASP A 113 20.01 -11.33 7.26
CA ASP A 113 20.24 -10.28 8.24
C ASP A 113 21.72 -10.34 8.64
N PHE A 114 22.43 -9.23 8.41
CA PHE A 114 23.84 -9.06 8.70
C PHE A 114 24.06 -8.24 9.99
N GLY A 115 23.05 -8.16 10.85
CA GLY A 115 23.08 -7.40 12.09
C GLY A 115 23.23 -5.90 11.83
N GLN A 116 24.29 -5.28 12.36
CA GLN A 116 24.53 -3.84 12.19
C GLN A 116 24.79 -3.41 10.73
N ALA A 117 25.13 -4.35 9.86
CA ALA A 117 25.35 -4.07 8.44
C ALA A 117 24.06 -4.08 7.60
N GLY A 118 22.89 -4.26 8.25
CA GLY A 118 21.60 -4.24 7.58
C GLY A 118 21.13 -5.59 7.10
N SER A 119 20.16 -5.62 6.20
CA SER A 119 19.54 -6.84 5.68
C SER A 119 19.30 -6.77 4.19
N LEU A 120 19.27 -7.93 3.55
CA LEU A 120 18.92 -8.12 2.14
C LEU A 120 17.75 -9.08 2.08
N LYS A 121 16.68 -8.74 1.35
CA LYS A 121 15.55 -9.64 1.08
C LYS A 121 15.20 -9.66 -0.40
N VAL A 122 14.65 -10.78 -0.86
CA VAL A 122 14.29 -11.02 -2.26
C VAL A 122 12.95 -11.73 -2.31
N GLY A 123 12.04 -11.28 -3.18
CA GLY A 123 10.74 -11.92 -3.39
C GLY A 123 9.62 -10.96 -3.73
N LYS A 124 8.41 -11.24 -3.20
CA LYS A 124 7.20 -10.43 -3.39
C LYS A 124 6.90 -9.59 -2.16
N PHE A 125 6.98 -8.28 -2.29
CA PHE A 125 6.65 -7.28 -1.27
C PHE A 125 6.68 -5.87 -1.87
N GLU A 126 6.32 -4.85 -1.08
CA GLU A 126 6.32 -3.45 -1.52
C GLU A 126 7.76 -2.91 -1.70
N PRO A 127 8.03 -2.09 -2.74
CA PRO A 127 9.28 -1.37 -2.93
C PRO A 127 9.56 -0.35 -1.81
N ALA A 128 10.77 0.23 -1.81
CA ALA A 128 11.23 1.14 -0.77
C ALA A 128 10.32 2.37 -0.57
N ILE A 129 9.64 2.85 -1.61
CA ILE A 129 8.76 4.03 -1.56
C ILE A 129 7.64 3.89 -0.52
N LYS A 130 7.14 2.66 -0.27
CA LYS A 130 6.10 2.38 0.74
C LYS A 130 6.49 2.90 2.14
N TYR A 131 7.78 2.91 2.47
CA TYR A 131 8.25 3.43 3.74
C TYR A 131 7.90 4.92 3.94
N ALA A 132 7.95 5.72 2.87
CA ALA A 132 7.68 7.16 2.94
C ALA A 132 6.17 7.47 3.03
N ILE A 133 5.30 6.63 2.45
CA ILE A 133 3.85 6.87 2.40
C ILE A 133 3.06 6.22 3.54
N SER A 134 3.68 5.43 4.40
CA SER A 134 2.98 4.63 5.40
C SER A 134 2.61 5.38 6.70
N GLN A 135 2.96 6.66 6.84
CA GLN A 135 2.75 7.36 8.12
C GLN A 135 1.30 7.75 8.37
N THR A 136 0.50 7.93 7.33
CA THR A 136 -0.95 8.20 7.40
C THR A 136 -1.82 6.96 7.21
N ASP A 137 -1.22 5.81 6.93
CA ASP A 137 -1.89 4.50 6.81
C ASP A 137 -2.27 3.97 8.20
N ILE A 138 -3.27 4.60 8.81
CA ILE A 138 -3.69 4.33 10.20
C ILE A 138 -5.17 3.98 10.34
N PHE A 139 -5.89 3.86 9.24
CA PHE A 139 -7.29 3.47 9.15
C PHE A 139 -7.42 2.01 8.71
N ASP A 140 -8.56 1.39 8.93
CA ASP A 140 -8.75 -0.03 8.59
C ASP A 140 -9.40 -0.24 7.21
N ASP A 141 -10.39 0.59 6.84
CA ASP A 141 -11.20 0.39 5.64
C ASP A 141 -11.08 1.55 4.62
N PHE A 142 -11.01 2.80 5.09
CA PHE A 142 -11.12 3.99 4.23
C PHE A 142 -9.88 4.89 4.26
N GLY A 143 -8.72 4.34 4.63
CA GLY A 143 -7.45 5.05 4.62
C GLY A 143 -6.80 5.13 3.26
N CYS A 144 -5.75 5.96 3.16
CA CYS A 144 -4.88 6.10 1.99
C CYS A 144 -5.59 6.57 0.71
N ALA A 145 -6.73 7.25 0.83
CA ALA A 145 -7.50 7.76 -0.31
C ALA A 145 -6.78 8.88 -1.08
N GLY A 146 -5.81 9.55 -0.46
CA GLY A 146 -5.00 10.61 -1.07
C GLY A 146 -3.69 10.13 -1.69
N LEU A 147 -3.33 8.85 -1.60
CA LEU A 147 -2.00 8.35 -1.99
C LEU A 147 -2.11 7.22 -3.01
N ALA A 148 -1.34 7.29 -4.08
CA ALA A 148 -1.18 6.21 -5.04
C ALA A 148 -0.02 5.28 -4.64
N GLY A 149 -0.10 3.97 -5.00
CA GLY A 149 0.96 2.99 -4.76
C GLY A 149 1.07 2.49 -3.33
N ASN A 150 0.02 2.66 -2.54
CA ASN A 150 0.01 2.20 -1.15
C ASN A 150 0.05 0.67 -1.02
N ASP A 151 -0.51 -0.07 -1.97
CA ASP A 151 -0.61 -1.54 -1.93
C ASP A 151 0.16 -2.25 -3.05
N ASP A 152 1.14 -1.59 -3.67
CA ASP A 152 1.99 -2.13 -4.74
C ASP A 152 2.94 -3.23 -4.24
N LYS A 153 2.41 -4.43 -3.97
CA LYS A 153 3.23 -5.61 -3.64
C LYS A 153 3.72 -6.28 -4.91
N ARG A 154 4.95 -5.98 -5.28
CA ARG A 154 5.54 -6.45 -6.55
C ARG A 154 6.34 -7.74 -6.40
N GLU A 155 6.33 -8.58 -7.42
CA GLU A 155 7.20 -9.73 -7.53
C GLU A 155 8.59 -9.32 -8.06
N GLY A 156 9.60 -10.16 -7.79
CA GLY A 156 10.96 -9.91 -8.29
C GLY A 156 11.68 -8.72 -7.63
N VAL A 157 11.29 -8.35 -6.42
CA VAL A 157 11.94 -7.27 -5.67
C VAL A 157 13.19 -7.79 -4.98
N VAL A 158 14.31 -7.06 -5.14
CA VAL A 158 15.52 -7.17 -4.33
C VAL A 158 15.66 -5.89 -3.52
N GLN A 159 15.75 -6.00 -2.21
CA GLN A 159 15.82 -4.83 -1.32
C GLN A 159 16.92 -5.00 -0.29
N TYR A 160 17.74 -3.96 -0.16
CA TYR A 160 18.65 -3.77 0.96
C TYR A 160 18.08 -2.70 1.90
N GLN A 161 18.16 -2.98 3.20
CA GLN A 161 17.75 -2.04 4.25
C GLN A 161 18.81 -1.96 5.32
N TRP A 162 19.12 -0.75 5.74
CA TRP A 162 19.98 -0.44 6.88
C TRP A 162 19.25 0.47 7.85
N SER A 163 19.43 0.21 9.15
CA SER A 163 18.88 1.03 10.22
C SER A 163 19.94 1.24 11.32
N GLY A 164 20.10 2.48 11.79
CA GLY A 164 21.03 2.79 12.86
C GLY A 164 20.95 4.25 13.29
N PHE A 165 21.14 4.51 14.58
CA PHE A 165 21.17 5.87 15.17
C PHE A 165 19.90 6.70 14.90
N GLY A 166 18.75 6.04 14.75
CA GLY A 166 17.48 6.67 14.36
C GLY A 166 17.30 6.88 12.88
N PHE A 167 18.28 6.58 12.03
CA PHE A 167 18.17 6.65 10.58
C PHE A 167 17.80 5.31 9.98
N ASP A 168 17.02 5.36 8.91
CA ASP A 168 16.73 4.25 8.01
C ASP A 168 17.15 4.62 6.57
N ALA A 169 17.70 3.64 5.86
CA ALA A 169 18.01 3.75 4.43
C ALA A 169 17.58 2.45 3.73
N ILE A 170 16.75 2.57 2.71
CA ILE A 170 16.16 1.45 1.99
C ILE A 170 16.40 1.66 0.50
N ALA A 171 16.87 0.64 -0.19
CA ALA A 171 17.03 0.64 -1.64
C ALA A 171 16.44 -0.64 -2.20
N SER A 172 15.59 -0.56 -3.19
CA SER A 172 15.02 -1.71 -3.89
C SER A 172 15.15 -1.59 -5.40
N TYR A 173 15.30 -2.74 -6.03
CA TYR A 173 15.23 -2.94 -7.46
C TYR A 173 14.19 -4.01 -7.76
N VAL A 174 13.29 -3.72 -8.68
CA VAL A 174 12.27 -4.67 -9.16
C VAL A 174 12.65 -5.08 -10.56
N PHE A 175 12.76 -6.40 -10.79
CA PHE A 175 13.03 -6.98 -12.09
C PHE A 175 11.79 -6.96 -12.98
N ALA A 176 11.99 -7.18 -14.28
CA ALA A 176 10.93 -7.23 -15.27
C ALA A 176 9.83 -8.25 -14.89
N LYS A 177 8.58 -7.85 -15.08
CA LYS A 177 7.42 -8.69 -14.83
C LYS A 177 6.28 -8.24 -15.74
N ASP A 178 5.65 -9.21 -16.41
CA ASP A 178 4.43 -8.99 -17.17
C ASP A 178 3.21 -9.03 -16.27
N ASN A 179 2.20 -8.23 -16.61
CA ASN A 179 0.93 -8.13 -15.88
C ASN A 179 1.12 -7.77 -14.40
N GLU A 180 2.04 -6.86 -14.10
CA GLU A 180 2.25 -6.36 -12.73
C GLU A 180 1.17 -5.34 -12.39
N HIS A 181 0.60 -5.45 -11.18
CA HIS A 181 -0.34 -4.48 -10.66
C HIS A 181 0.41 -3.21 -10.26
N ILE A 182 -0.07 -2.05 -10.75
CA ILE A 182 0.46 -0.72 -10.39
C ILE A 182 -0.69 0.13 -9.91
N ASP A 183 -0.77 0.29 -8.59
CA ASP A 183 -1.77 1.12 -7.96
C ASP A 183 -1.62 2.59 -8.38
N GLY A 184 -2.73 3.24 -8.78
CA GLY A 184 -2.75 4.61 -9.28
C GLY A 184 -2.39 4.77 -10.76
N ALA A 185 -2.23 3.70 -11.51
CA ALA A 185 -2.08 3.70 -12.97
C ALA A 185 -3.45 3.53 -13.64
N TYR A 186 -4.35 4.45 -13.40
CA TYR A 186 -5.78 4.32 -13.66
C TYR A 186 -6.15 4.05 -15.11
N GLU A 187 -5.44 4.63 -16.07
CA GLU A 187 -5.75 4.43 -17.49
C GLU A 187 -5.06 3.22 -18.13
N ILE A 188 -4.09 2.61 -17.46
CA ILE A 188 -3.42 1.39 -17.93
C ILE A 188 -4.26 0.14 -17.64
N GLY A 189 -5.34 0.30 -16.87
CA GLY A 189 -6.03 -0.80 -16.24
C GLY A 189 -5.28 -1.27 -15.00
N GLU A 190 -5.66 -2.41 -14.45
CA GLU A 190 -5.10 -2.89 -13.18
C GLU A 190 -3.69 -3.50 -13.30
N THR A 191 -3.19 -3.74 -14.53
CA THR A 191 -1.89 -4.39 -14.75
C THR A 191 -1.13 -3.78 -15.92
N ALA A 192 0.20 -3.78 -15.81
CA ALA A 192 1.11 -3.34 -16.88
C ALA A 192 2.34 -4.26 -16.97
N ASP A 193 2.96 -4.30 -18.14
CA ASP A 193 4.23 -4.99 -18.33
C ASP A 193 5.37 -4.06 -17.93
N MET A 194 6.09 -4.43 -16.88
CA MET A 194 7.19 -3.66 -16.33
C MET A 194 8.54 -4.17 -16.82
N LYS A 195 9.44 -3.26 -17.16
CA LYS A 195 10.84 -3.55 -17.50
C LYS A 195 11.73 -3.59 -16.27
N ASN A 196 11.62 -2.59 -15.43
CA ASN A 196 12.30 -2.51 -14.14
C ASN A 196 11.77 -1.32 -13.31
N THR A 197 12.05 -1.35 -12.00
CA THR A 197 11.83 -0.22 -11.10
C THR A 197 13.01 -0.08 -10.15
N VAL A 198 13.41 1.15 -9.86
CA VAL A 198 14.35 1.51 -8.80
C VAL A 198 13.62 2.37 -7.78
N SER A 199 13.70 1.99 -6.51
CA SER A 199 13.05 2.72 -5.42
C SER A 199 14.02 2.93 -4.27
N LEU A 200 14.07 4.16 -3.75
CA LEU A 200 14.93 4.58 -2.64
C LEU A 200 14.08 5.25 -1.57
N ALA A 201 14.37 4.98 -0.31
CA ALA A 201 13.78 5.70 0.80
C ALA A 201 14.78 5.93 1.93
N VAL A 202 14.61 7.04 2.62
CA VAL A 202 15.38 7.41 3.80
C VAL A 202 14.45 7.96 4.87
N GLY A 203 14.83 7.80 6.12
CA GLY A 203 14.09 8.36 7.24
C GLY A 203 14.94 8.60 8.45
N TYR A 204 14.39 9.42 9.34
CA TYR A 204 14.93 9.64 10.67
C TYR A 204 13.81 9.63 11.70
N THR A 205 14.01 8.90 12.78
CA THR A 205 13.11 8.87 13.93
C THR A 205 13.87 9.36 15.15
N SER A 206 13.41 10.45 15.75
CA SER A 206 14.02 11.04 16.95
C SER A 206 13.78 10.18 18.21
N PRO A 207 14.53 10.37 19.30
CA PRO A 207 14.03 10.06 20.63
C PRO A 207 12.70 10.75 20.94
N ASP A 208 12.03 10.34 22.00
CA ASP A 208 10.75 10.95 22.41
C ASP A 208 10.87 12.46 22.61
N VAL A 209 9.96 13.20 22.01
CA VAL A 209 9.79 14.64 22.12
C VAL A 209 8.36 14.91 22.60
N VAL A 210 8.20 15.36 23.84
CA VAL A 210 6.95 15.64 24.55
C VAL A 210 6.07 14.40 24.71
N PHE A 211 5.38 13.92 23.65
CA PHE A 211 4.45 12.80 23.75
C PHE A 211 4.80 11.62 22.81
N GLY A 212 5.99 11.63 22.23
CA GLY A 212 6.51 10.55 21.41
C GLY A 212 7.56 10.99 20.40
N PRO A 213 8.08 10.09 19.57
CA PRO A 213 9.12 10.41 18.60
C PRO A 213 8.56 11.27 17.45
N ILE A 214 9.42 12.07 16.84
CA ILE A 214 9.19 12.71 15.56
C ILE A 214 9.87 11.86 14.50
N ALA A 215 9.15 11.45 13.47
CA ALA A 215 9.70 10.73 12.33
C ALA A 215 9.51 11.54 11.04
N VAL A 216 10.57 11.65 10.24
CA VAL A 216 10.55 12.24 8.90
C VAL A 216 11.01 11.19 7.91
N ARG A 217 10.27 11.02 6.82
CA ARG A 217 10.55 10.03 5.79
C ARG A 217 10.45 10.66 4.41
N ALA A 218 11.30 10.21 3.49
CA ALA A 218 11.26 10.60 2.09
C ALA A 218 11.58 9.39 1.21
N GLY A 219 10.96 9.33 0.04
CA GLY A 219 11.18 8.28 -0.93
C GLY A 219 11.10 8.79 -2.36
N TYR A 220 11.78 8.09 -3.25
CA TYR A 220 11.74 8.31 -4.68
C TYR A 220 11.73 6.97 -5.40
N GLU A 221 10.90 6.86 -6.42
CA GLU A 221 10.80 5.68 -7.26
C GLU A 221 10.77 6.09 -8.73
N PHE A 222 11.44 5.28 -9.57
CA PHE A 222 11.42 5.40 -11.01
C PHE A 222 11.21 4.01 -11.62
N GLY A 223 10.21 3.88 -12.48
CA GLY A 223 9.87 2.64 -13.17
C GLY A 223 9.78 2.83 -14.67
N ASN A 224 10.29 1.86 -15.42
CA ASN A 224 10.17 1.78 -16.88
C ASN A 224 9.16 0.70 -17.25
N PHE A 225 8.23 1.02 -18.11
CA PHE A 225 7.34 0.04 -18.73
C PHE A 225 8.06 -0.71 -19.85
N ALA A 226 7.58 -1.90 -20.17
CA ALA A 226 8.13 -2.69 -21.26
C ALA A 226 7.82 -2.02 -22.61
N ASP A 227 8.85 -1.91 -23.43
CA ASP A 227 8.73 -1.46 -24.82
C ASP A 227 8.24 -2.62 -25.68
N GLY A 228 7.36 -2.35 -26.61
CA GLY A 228 6.97 -3.35 -27.57
C GLY A 228 5.72 -2.99 -28.35
N SER A 229 5.54 -3.68 -29.44
CA SER A 229 4.30 -3.63 -30.21
C SER A 229 4.07 -4.99 -30.86
N TYR A 230 2.81 -5.33 -31.07
CA TYR A 230 2.43 -6.50 -31.84
C TYR A 230 1.35 -6.11 -32.87
N ILE A 231 1.16 -6.95 -33.87
CA ILE A 231 0.09 -6.76 -34.85
C ILE A 231 -1.07 -7.65 -34.42
N ASN A 232 -2.24 -7.01 -34.17
CA ASN A 232 -3.45 -7.73 -33.82
C ASN A 232 -4.07 -8.45 -35.03
N ASP A 233 -5.13 -9.22 -34.80
CA ASP A 233 -5.85 -9.97 -35.83
C ASP A 233 -6.49 -9.08 -36.93
N LEU A 234 -6.61 -7.79 -36.69
CA LEU A 234 -7.09 -6.78 -37.64
C LEU A 234 -5.96 -6.13 -38.46
N GLY A 235 -4.69 -6.55 -38.25
CA GLY A 235 -3.53 -5.99 -38.92
C GLY A 235 -3.10 -4.62 -38.38
N GLN A 236 -3.54 -4.22 -37.19
CA GLN A 236 -3.17 -2.96 -36.55
C GLN A 236 -1.98 -3.18 -35.62
N THR A 237 -1.08 -2.19 -35.58
CA THR A 237 -0.01 -2.18 -34.57
C THR A 237 -0.60 -1.77 -33.23
N VAL A 238 -0.47 -2.66 -32.24
CA VAL A 238 -0.86 -2.40 -30.83
C VAL A 238 0.43 -2.30 -30.02
N TYR A 239 0.60 -1.25 -29.27
CA TYR A 239 1.74 -1.08 -28.37
C TYR A 239 1.44 -1.76 -27.04
N GLN A 240 2.47 -2.38 -26.45
CA GLN A 240 2.42 -2.89 -25.09
C GLN A 240 2.11 -1.71 -24.13
N ASN A 241 1.33 -1.97 -23.09
CA ASN A 241 0.87 -0.95 -22.15
C ASN A 241 0.14 0.24 -22.82
N SER A 242 -0.52 0.00 -23.95
CA SER A 242 -1.38 0.99 -24.60
C SER A 242 -2.78 0.97 -23.99
N PHE A 243 -3.37 2.14 -23.88
CA PHE A 243 -4.77 2.30 -23.50
C PHE A 243 -5.73 2.06 -24.67
N ASP A 244 -7.03 2.02 -24.37
CA ASP A 244 -8.10 2.05 -25.37
C ASP A 244 -8.02 3.30 -26.26
N THR A 245 -7.47 4.41 -25.73
CA THR A 245 -7.14 5.62 -26.48
C THR A 245 -5.97 5.47 -27.43
N GLY A 246 -5.21 4.39 -27.33
CA GLY A 246 -4.04 4.09 -28.16
C GLY A 246 -2.74 4.78 -27.69
N LEU A 247 -2.69 5.32 -26.49
CA LEU A 247 -1.48 5.83 -25.85
C LEU A 247 -0.75 4.72 -25.10
N ALA A 248 0.55 4.83 -24.95
CA ALA A 248 1.37 3.90 -24.18
C ALA A 248 2.33 4.67 -23.28
N TYR A 249 2.43 4.29 -22.02
CA TYR A 249 3.41 4.87 -21.10
C TYR A 249 4.80 4.28 -21.32
N ASP A 250 5.83 5.13 -21.22
CA ASP A 250 7.23 4.76 -21.30
C ASP A 250 7.82 4.56 -19.90
N ASP A 251 7.54 5.49 -19.00
CA ASP A 251 8.04 5.48 -17.62
C ASP A 251 7.08 6.15 -16.64
N TYR A 252 7.34 5.96 -15.35
CA TYR A 252 6.75 6.76 -14.30
C TYR A 252 7.80 7.16 -13.26
N LYS A 253 7.52 8.26 -12.59
CA LYS A 253 8.30 8.79 -11.47
C LYS A 253 7.39 9.04 -10.30
N GLN A 254 7.87 8.70 -9.11
CA GLN A 254 7.12 8.93 -7.88
C GLN A 254 8.04 9.48 -6.81
N PHE A 255 7.59 10.49 -6.08
CA PHE A 255 8.24 10.88 -4.83
C PHE A 255 7.21 11.05 -3.72
N ALA A 256 7.65 10.86 -2.48
CA ALA A 256 6.84 11.08 -1.32
C ALA A 256 7.67 11.64 -0.17
N VAL A 257 7.04 12.47 0.65
CA VAL A 257 7.61 12.99 1.89
C VAL A 257 6.56 12.90 2.98
N GLY A 258 6.95 12.39 4.13
CA GLY A 258 6.05 12.23 5.26
C GLY A 258 6.69 12.67 6.58
N VAL A 259 5.86 13.13 7.50
CA VAL A 259 6.24 13.45 8.88
C VAL A 259 5.19 12.92 9.83
N SER A 260 5.64 12.39 10.98
CA SER A 260 4.73 12.01 12.06
C SER A 260 5.31 12.41 13.41
N TRP A 261 4.44 12.58 14.41
CA TRP A 261 4.79 12.84 15.79
C TRP A 261 3.86 12.07 16.73
N GLY A 262 4.42 11.33 17.66
CA GLY A 262 3.69 10.53 18.63
C GLY A 262 3.74 9.03 18.37
N SER A 263 2.84 8.29 19.02
CA SER A 263 2.72 6.84 18.92
C SER A 263 1.26 6.43 18.74
N LEU A 264 1.04 5.38 17.95
CA LEU A 264 -0.28 4.75 17.82
C LEU A 264 -0.61 3.81 18.99
N ASP A 265 0.37 3.46 19.82
CA ASP A 265 0.18 2.55 20.95
C ASP A 265 -0.51 3.23 22.12
N LEU A 266 -0.10 4.46 22.44
CA LEU A 266 -0.62 5.24 23.58
C LEU A 266 -0.41 6.73 23.38
N GLY A 267 -1.46 7.53 23.65
CA GLY A 267 -1.41 8.99 23.57
C GLY A 267 -1.72 9.52 22.18
N PRO A 268 -1.33 10.77 21.90
CA PRO A 268 -1.61 11.43 20.63
C PRO A 268 -0.66 10.96 19.52
N TYR A 269 -1.19 10.98 18.28
CA TYR A 269 -0.46 10.77 17.05
C TYR A 269 -0.91 11.79 16.01
N VAL A 270 0.03 12.37 15.29
CA VAL A 270 -0.22 13.28 14.17
C VAL A 270 0.70 12.89 13.02
N ALA A 271 0.19 12.87 11.79
CA ALA A 271 1.00 12.60 10.61
C ALA A 271 0.52 13.41 9.41
N ALA A 272 1.44 13.67 8.49
CA ALA A 272 1.16 14.23 7.19
C ALA A 272 2.06 13.60 6.13
N VAL A 273 1.51 13.34 4.95
CA VAL A 273 2.23 12.81 3.79
C VAL A 273 1.83 13.62 2.56
N TYR A 274 2.79 13.94 1.73
CA TYR A 274 2.59 14.40 0.35
C TYR A 274 3.26 13.43 -0.60
N GLN A 275 2.58 13.15 -1.71
CA GLN A 275 3.05 12.27 -2.77
C GLN A 275 2.70 12.85 -4.13
N GLN A 276 3.57 12.58 -5.12
CA GLN A 276 3.26 12.79 -6.52
C GLN A 276 3.77 11.60 -7.33
N ARG A 277 2.94 11.10 -8.23
CA ARG A 277 3.29 10.09 -9.23
C ARG A 277 2.96 10.66 -10.60
N ALA A 278 3.94 10.66 -11.52
CA ALA A 278 3.80 11.14 -12.88
C ALA A 278 4.15 10.00 -13.86
N PHE A 279 3.28 9.78 -14.83
CA PHE A 279 3.47 8.83 -15.93
C PHE A 279 3.76 9.62 -17.19
N SER A 280 4.73 9.20 -17.98
CA SER A 280 5.13 9.86 -19.22
C SER A 280 4.96 8.92 -20.41
N SER A 281 4.43 9.43 -21.52
CA SER A 281 4.34 8.74 -22.79
C SER A 281 4.91 9.60 -23.92
N THR A 282 5.73 8.99 -24.75
CA THR A 282 6.29 9.62 -25.96
C THR A 282 5.82 8.97 -27.26
N LYS A 283 5.02 7.91 -27.16
CA LYS A 283 4.59 7.11 -28.32
C LYS A 283 3.17 7.45 -28.71
N THR A 284 2.99 7.77 -29.98
CA THR A 284 1.68 7.98 -30.56
C THR A 284 1.18 6.70 -31.23
N PRO A 285 -0.09 6.35 -31.08
CA PRO A 285 -0.69 5.24 -31.82
C PRO A 285 -0.63 5.49 -33.32
N ALA A 286 -0.49 4.42 -34.09
CA ALA A 286 -0.45 4.47 -35.55
C ALA A 286 -1.70 5.05 -36.23
N ALA A 287 -2.77 5.32 -35.48
CA ALA A 287 -4.03 5.85 -35.98
C ALA A 287 -4.11 7.39 -36.05
N THR A 288 -3.23 8.12 -35.36
CA THR A 288 -3.20 9.57 -35.38
C THR A 288 -1.84 10.06 -35.88
N ALA A 289 -1.82 10.95 -36.87
CA ALA A 289 -0.59 11.43 -37.49
C ALA A 289 0.16 12.49 -36.64
N ALA A 290 -0.24 12.75 -35.42
CA ALA A 290 0.37 13.72 -34.51
C ALA A 290 1.13 12.97 -33.40
N THR A 291 2.38 13.37 -33.16
CA THR A 291 3.17 12.95 -32.00
C THR A 291 2.78 13.90 -30.87
N GLU A 292 1.96 13.46 -29.96
CA GLU A 292 1.63 14.22 -28.76
C GLU A 292 2.33 13.56 -27.58
N THR A 293 3.00 14.35 -26.76
CA THR A 293 3.48 13.91 -25.45
C THR A 293 2.29 13.96 -24.53
N TYR A 294 2.08 12.88 -23.82
CA TYR A 294 0.99 12.75 -22.87
C TYR A 294 1.57 12.42 -21.51
N ASP A 295 1.39 13.32 -20.57
CA ASP A 295 1.80 13.13 -19.20
C ASP A 295 0.54 13.06 -18.32
N LEU A 296 0.50 12.06 -17.43
CA LEU A 296 -0.52 11.91 -16.41
C LEU A 296 0.13 12.12 -15.07
N THR A 297 -0.39 13.01 -14.26
CA THR A 297 0.09 13.26 -12.91
C THR A 297 -1.01 12.95 -11.89
N VAL A 298 -0.68 12.10 -10.92
CA VAL A 298 -1.50 11.86 -9.73
C VAL A 298 -0.75 12.42 -8.54
N SER A 299 -1.29 13.45 -7.92
CA SER A 299 -0.71 14.05 -6.73
C SER A 299 -1.69 14.01 -5.57
N GLY A 300 -1.17 13.83 -4.35
CA GLY A 300 -2.03 13.74 -3.20
C GLY A 300 -1.35 14.11 -1.90
N TYR A 301 -2.17 14.43 -0.92
CA TYR A 301 -1.70 14.68 0.43
C TYR A 301 -2.70 14.15 1.45
N GLU A 302 -2.15 13.71 2.56
CA GLU A 302 -2.92 13.23 3.69
C GLU A 302 -2.46 13.91 4.97
N PHE A 303 -3.41 14.21 5.80
CA PHE A 303 -3.22 14.59 7.19
C PHE A 303 -4.02 13.66 8.07
N ALA A 304 -3.40 13.11 9.11
CA ALA A 304 -4.05 12.21 10.04
C ALA A 304 -3.73 12.59 11.48
N VAL A 305 -4.71 12.47 12.36
CA VAL A 305 -4.58 12.68 13.79
C VAL A 305 -5.33 11.60 14.54
N GLY A 306 -4.76 11.14 15.64
CA GLY A 306 -5.36 10.11 16.48
C GLY A 306 -5.01 10.23 17.95
N TYR A 307 -5.73 9.50 18.76
CA TYR A 307 -5.44 9.32 20.17
C TYR A 307 -5.75 7.89 20.61
N SER A 308 -4.78 7.24 21.23
CA SER A 308 -4.94 5.90 21.80
C SER A 308 -4.98 5.98 23.33
N PHE A 309 -6.08 5.50 23.90
CA PHE A 309 -6.32 5.50 25.35
C PHE A 309 -5.77 4.22 26.00
N ALA A 310 -5.40 4.30 27.27
CA ALA A 310 -4.88 3.16 28.03
C ALA A 310 -5.88 1.99 28.22
N ASN A 311 -7.15 2.21 27.98
CA ASN A 311 -8.21 1.19 28.04
C ASN A 311 -8.41 0.43 26.72
N GLY A 312 -7.53 0.61 25.74
CA GLY A 312 -7.59 -0.05 24.44
C GLY A 312 -8.50 0.63 23.41
N VAL A 313 -9.17 1.74 23.76
CA VAL A 313 -9.91 2.53 22.78
C VAL A 313 -8.94 3.44 22.01
N SER A 314 -9.14 3.58 20.70
CA SER A 314 -8.47 4.60 19.90
C SER A 314 -9.47 5.30 18.98
N VAL A 315 -9.22 6.59 18.71
CA VAL A 315 -9.99 7.40 17.77
C VAL A 315 -9.05 8.09 16.81
N ARG A 316 -9.43 8.17 15.53
CA ARG A 316 -8.63 8.78 14.48
C ARG A 316 -9.51 9.52 13.51
N THR A 317 -8.97 10.56 12.91
CA THR A 317 -9.60 11.30 11.81
C THR A 317 -8.49 11.92 10.96
N GLY A 318 -8.84 12.45 9.82
CA GLY A 318 -7.87 13.05 8.90
C GLY A 318 -8.54 13.85 7.80
N TYR A 319 -7.74 14.25 6.85
CA TYR A 319 -8.14 14.81 5.58
C TYR A 319 -7.23 14.23 4.51
N MET A 320 -7.81 13.69 3.47
CA MET A 320 -7.13 13.05 2.37
C MET A 320 -7.61 13.68 1.08
N ALA A 321 -6.69 14.09 0.22
CA ALA A 321 -7.03 14.68 -1.07
C ALA A 321 -6.11 14.16 -2.16
N GLN A 322 -6.66 13.99 -3.35
CA GLN A 322 -5.97 13.53 -4.55
C GLN A 322 -6.39 14.40 -5.74
N ASN A 323 -5.46 14.74 -6.59
CA ASN A 323 -5.69 15.35 -7.90
C ASN A 323 -5.19 14.41 -8.98
N PHE A 324 -5.96 14.27 -10.04
CA PHE A 324 -5.64 13.53 -11.25
C PHE A 324 -5.65 14.51 -12.42
N GLU A 325 -4.51 14.70 -13.06
CA GLU A 325 -4.30 15.69 -14.11
C GLU A 325 -3.65 15.06 -15.35
N GLU A 326 -4.28 15.24 -16.51
CA GLU A 326 -3.72 14.91 -17.82
C GLU A 326 -3.15 16.17 -18.49
N ASP A 327 -1.84 16.21 -18.71
CA ASP A 327 -1.17 17.34 -19.37
C ASP A 327 -1.33 17.23 -20.91
N VAL A 328 -2.55 17.40 -21.38
CA VAL A 328 -2.90 17.45 -22.80
C VAL A 328 -4.03 18.44 -23.03
N ALA A 329 -4.12 19.03 -24.21
CA ALA A 329 -5.16 19.99 -24.55
C ALA A 329 -6.57 19.35 -24.48
N GLY A 330 -7.38 19.76 -23.51
CA GLY A 330 -8.69 19.19 -23.22
C GLY A 330 -8.64 17.91 -22.38
N GLY A 331 -7.49 17.66 -21.76
CA GLY A 331 -7.30 16.58 -20.79
C GLY A 331 -8.15 16.73 -19.53
N VAL A 332 -8.17 15.68 -18.76
CA VAL A 332 -8.89 15.60 -17.49
C VAL A 332 -8.10 16.31 -16.40
N ASP A 333 -8.79 17.04 -15.54
CA ASP A 333 -8.26 17.63 -14.30
C ASP A 333 -9.39 17.56 -13.27
N VAL A 334 -9.26 16.64 -12.33
CA VAL A 334 -10.28 16.35 -11.31
C VAL A 334 -9.68 16.13 -9.94
N ASP A 335 -10.42 16.57 -8.93
CA ASP A 335 -10.04 16.48 -7.53
C ASP A 335 -10.95 15.52 -6.77
N ALA A 336 -10.38 14.85 -5.77
CA ALA A 336 -11.11 14.18 -4.71
C ALA A 336 -10.61 14.62 -3.35
N ALA A 337 -11.54 14.77 -2.41
CA ALA A 337 -11.21 15.04 -1.02
C ALA A 337 -12.17 14.34 -0.09
N VAL A 338 -11.63 13.68 0.94
CA VAL A 338 -12.42 12.92 1.91
C VAL A 338 -11.93 13.13 3.34
N VAL A 339 -12.84 12.94 4.29
CA VAL A 339 -12.55 12.97 5.75
C VAL A 339 -12.88 11.60 6.33
N PRO A 340 -11.88 10.76 6.66
CA PRO A 340 -12.09 9.53 7.42
C PRO A 340 -12.29 9.84 8.91
N VAL A 341 -13.15 9.06 9.55
CA VAL A 341 -13.38 9.06 11.01
C VAL A 341 -13.41 7.62 11.49
N TYR A 342 -12.58 7.29 12.45
CA TYR A 342 -12.37 5.93 12.92
C TYR A 342 -12.42 5.85 14.44
N ALA A 343 -13.05 4.81 14.95
CA ALA A 343 -13.03 4.43 16.36
C ALA A 343 -12.79 2.93 16.47
N ASN A 344 -11.80 2.51 17.28
CA ASN A 344 -11.48 1.13 17.54
C ASN A 344 -11.45 0.84 19.03
N TRP A 345 -11.82 -0.36 19.40
CA TRP A 345 -11.64 -0.90 20.74
C TRP A 345 -10.89 -2.23 20.67
N GLN A 346 -9.62 -2.20 21.08
CA GLN A 346 -8.80 -3.39 21.29
C GLN A 346 -9.21 -4.02 22.64
N ILE A 347 -10.10 -4.98 22.60
CA ILE A 347 -10.68 -5.63 23.79
C ILE A 347 -9.62 -6.48 24.51
N ASN A 348 -8.78 -7.16 23.74
CA ASN A 348 -7.60 -7.90 24.20
C ASN A 348 -6.59 -8.01 23.04
N PRO A 349 -5.38 -8.52 23.25
CA PRO A 349 -4.36 -8.59 22.19
C PRO A 349 -4.79 -9.31 20.91
N GLN A 350 -5.77 -10.22 20.99
CA GLN A 350 -6.23 -11.03 19.87
C GLN A 350 -7.51 -10.50 19.21
N PHE A 351 -8.29 -9.63 19.90
CA PHE A 351 -9.62 -9.27 19.40
C PHE A 351 -9.90 -7.79 19.50
N ASN A 352 -10.30 -7.21 18.38
CA ASN A 352 -10.76 -5.82 18.29
C ASN A 352 -12.08 -5.69 17.51
N VAL A 353 -12.75 -4.58 17.77
CA VAL A 353 -13.92 -4.12 17.02
C VAL A 353 -13.71 -2.67 16.63
N TRP A 354 -14.21 -2.28 15.45
CA TRP A 354 -14.10 -0.89 14.99
C TRP A 354 -15.35 -0.44 14.26
N ALA A 355 -15.47 0.87 14.13
CA ALA A 355 -16.36 1.52 13.21
C ALA A 355 -15.59 2.64 12.50
N GLU A 356 -15.84 2.78 11.20
CA GLU A 356 -15.20 3.79 10.35
C GLU A 356 -16.24 4.44 9.45
N ALA A 357 -16.02 5.70 9.12
CA ALA A 357 -16.81 6.46 8.17
C ALA A 357 -15.86 7.25 7.28
N ARG A 358 -16.23 7.40 6.01
CA ARG A 358 -15.58 8.32 5.07
C ARG A 358 -16.64 9.29 4.59
N PHE A 359 -16.37 10.57 4.75
CA PHE A 359 -17.24 11.65 4.29
C PHE A 359 -16.60 12.33 3.09
N ASP A 360 -17.38 12.58 2.05
CA ASP A 360 -16.97 13.46 0.97
C ASP A 360 -16.67 14.87 1.51
N ALA A 361 -15.60 15.48 1.01
CA ALA A 361 -15.12 16.80 1.41
C ALA A 361 -14.83 17.71 0.20
N GLY A 362 -15.41 17.39 -0.96
CA GLY A 362 -15.32 18.19 -2.18
C GLY A 362 -14.73 17.40 -3.35
N THR A 363 -15.17 16.17 -3.54
CA THR A 363 -14.86 15.38 -4.72
C THR A 363 -15.63 15.92 -5.92
N ASP A 364 -14.96 16.01 -7.08
CA ASP A 364 -15.61 16.38 -8.35
C ASP A 364 -16.58 15.29 -8.79
N ASP A 365 -17.87 15.62 -8.93
CA ASP A 365 -18.96 14.67 -9.12
C ASP A 365 -19.92 15.04 -10.28
N ASN A 366 -19.44 15.73 -11.30
CA ASN A 366 -20.29 16.20 -12.39
C ASN A 366 -20.83 15.05 -13.25
N GLU A 367 -22.07 14.60 -12.97
CA GLU A 367 -22.74 13.54 -13.72
C GLU A 367 -22.99 13.86 -15.20
N ALA A 368 -23.03 15.16 -15.57
CA ALA A 368 -23.28 15.60 -16.95
C ALA A 368 -22.01 15.65 -17.80
N ASP A 369 -20.84 15.64 -17.18
CA ASP A 369 -19.54 15.72 -17.85
C ASP A 369 -18.59 14.71 -17.17
N SER A 370 -18.44 13.54 -17.78
CA SER A 370 -17.57 12.48 -17.22
C SER A 370 -16.11 12.91 -17.04
N ASN A 371 -15.62 13.90 -17.81
CA ASN A 371 -14.27 14.45 -17.63
C ASN A 371 -14.12 15.35 -16.39
N LYS A 372 -15.21 15.56 -15.66
CA LYS A 372 -15.29 16.31 -14.39
C LYS A 372 -15.94 15.50 -13.28
N ASN A 373 -15.80 14.20 -13.36
CA ASN A 373 -16.29 13.26 -12.36
C ASN A 373 -15.15 12.34 -11.95
N PHE A 374 -14.58 12.59 -10.79
CA PHE A 374 -13.44 11.83 -10.26
C PHE A 374 -13.77 10.34 -10.14
N ASP A 375 -14.90 10.02 -9.54
CA ASP A 375 -15.30 8.64 -9.28
C ASP A 375 -15.53 7.85 -10.58
N ALA A 376 -16.05 8.51 -11.63
CA ALA A 376 -16.23 7.89 -12.93
C ALA A 376 -14.91 7.61 -13.67
N ILE A 377 -13.89 8.47 -13.49
CA ILE A 377 -12.59 8.33 -14.13
C ILE A 377 -11.74 7.30 -13.41
N ILE A 378 -11.70 7.37 -12.07
CA ILE A 378 -10.81 6.58 -11.24
C ILE A 378 -11.44 5.23 -10.83
N GLY A 379 -12.76 5.10 -10.94
CA GLY A 379 -13.48 3.90 -10.53
C GLY A 379 -13.64 3.78 -9.01
N THR A 380 -13.81 4.92 -8.32
CA THR A 380 -13.98 5.01 -6.87
C THR A 380 -15.40 5.41 -6.49
N ASN A 381 -15.65 5.68 -5.23
CA ASN A 381 -16.87 6.25 -4.69
C ASN A 381 -16.56 7.36 -3.66
N TYR A 382 -15.57 8.21 -3.95
CA TYR A 382 -15.13 9.25 -3.00
C TYR A 382 -16.14 10.37 -2.82
N GLY A 383 -16.98 10.66 -3.83
CA GLY A 383 -18.11 11.58 -3.72
C GLY A 383 -19.25 11.09 -2.84
N GLU A 384 -19.18 9.86 -2.31
CA GLU A 384 -20.20 9.29 -1.44
C GLU A 384 -19.75 9.20 0.03
N ASN A 385 -20.71 9.35 0.94
CA ASN A 385 -20.50 9.08 2.36
C ASN A 385 -20.70 7.58 2.61
N VAL A 386 -19.65 6.90 3.08
CA VAL A 386 -19.66 5.46 3.33
C VAL A 386 -19.31 5.14 4.77
N TYR A 387 -19.81 4.01 5.27
CA TYR A 387 -19.65 3.58 6.65
C TYR A 387 -19.26 2.10 6.69
N SER A 388 -18.38 1.76 7.64
CA SER A 388 -18.07 0.37 7.95
C SER A 388 -18.11 0.09 9.45
N ALA A 389 -18.29 -1.16 9.80
CA ALA A 389 -18.13 -1.66 11.16
C ALA A 389 -17.61 -3.10 11.12
N GLY A 390 -16.55 -3.38 11.84
CA GLY A 390 -15.90 -4.67 11.76
C GLY A 390 -15.52 -5.26 13.11
N MET A 391 -15.22 -6.55 13.06
CA MET A 391 -14.59 -7.28 14.15
C MET A 391 -13.49 -8.18 13.59
N ARG A 392 -12.40 -8.28 14.34
CA ARG A 392 -11.20 -9.02 13.93
C ARG A 392 -10.63 -9.83 15.06
N TYR A 393 -10.34 -11.09 14.77
CA TYR A 393 -9.52 -11.94 15.60
C TYR A 393 -8.16 -12.14 14.94
N VAL A 394 -7.07 -11.91 15.68
CA VAL A 394 -5.68 -12.13 15.24
C VAL A 394 -4.99 -13.19 16.10
N PHE A 395 -4.09 -13.96 15.51
CA PHE A 395 -3.33 -15.02 16.20
C PHE A 395 -1.89 -15.14 15.71
#